data_7bb30268c8662a7004cb417d66be3ad0
#
_entry.id   7bb30268c8662a7004cb417d66be3ad0
#
_cell.length_a   1.000
_cell.length_b   1.000
_cell.length_c   1.000
_cell.angle_alpha   90.00
_cell.angle_beta   90.00
_cell.angle_gamma   90.00
#
_symmetry.space_group_name_H-M   'P 1'
#
loop_
_entity.id
_entity.type
_entity.pdbx_description
1 polymer ?
#
loop_
_entity_poly.entity_id
_entity_poly.type
_entity_poly.pdbx_seq_one_letter_code
_entity_poly.pdbx_strand_id
1 'polypeptide(L)'
;LMGLLAWPAMVKAGYDKKFASGIICSGGCLGILIPPSIMLIVYSVIAQLSPLRLFAAAIFPGLLLAGLYIGYAVFRAWLNPSIAPRPPEEDIPPRAEILKEVLVSFVPLFGLIMLVLGTILAGIATPAEAAAAGAFGALILSWFYKTLKWQNFKESVFLTAKTTAMIMWLFIGSWTFSSVFSYLGGHEVFEHFFTSINISTWQFLVITQIIIFLLGWPLEWTEILIIFVPIFLPLLEIFGVNPYFFAMLIALNLQTSFLTPPMAMSAYYLKGVQKTNVELLQIFSGIMPFLGIVIFAMFLMYMFPAIALWLPETLF
;
A
#
# COMPACT_ATOMS: atom_id res chain seq x y z
N LEU A 1 11.98 -6.33 2.24
CA LEU A 1 12.94 -5.70 3.14
C LEU A 1 12.64 -6.05 4.59
N MET A 2 11.41 -5.88 5.06
CA MET A 2 10.99 -6.25 6.44
C MET A 2 11.25 -7.74 6.73
N GLY A 3 10.98 -8.64 5.78
CA GLY A 3 11.28 -10.05 5.92
C GLY A 3 12.77 -10.39 6.08
N LEU A 4 13.65 -9.57 5.51
CA LEU A 4 15.10 -9.77 5.66
C LEU A 4 15.64 -9.26 7.00
N LEU A 5 15.08 -8.17 7.53
CA LEU A 5 15.59 -7.48 8.71
C LEU A 5 14.82 -7.85 9.98
N ALA A 6 13.50 -7.73 9.97
CA ALA A 6 12.67 -7.93 11.15
C ALA A 6 12.42 -9.42 11.45
N TRP A 7 12.25 -10.25 10.41
CA TRP A 7 11.96 -11.66 10.60
C TRP A 7 13.02 -12.41 11.43
N PRO A 8 14.34 -12.33 11.11
CA PRO A 8 15.36 -13.03 11.92
C PRO A 8 15.38 -12.53 13.37
N ALA A 9 15.20 -11.23 13.58
CA ALA A 9 15.17 -10.65 14.92
C ALA A 9 13.98 -11.14 15.74
N MET A 10 12.78 -11.15 15.14
CA MET A 10 11.57 -11.65 15.82
C MET A 10 11.65 -13.14 16.13
N VAL A 11 12.16 -13.96 15.19
CA VAL A 11 12.33 -15.39 15.42
C VAL A 11 13.38 -15.66 16.50
N LYS A 12 14.51 -14.92 16.51
CA LYS A 12 15.53 -15.01 17.58
C LYS A 12 14.95 -14.63 18.94
N ALA A 13 14.08 -13.63 18.99
CA ALA A 13 13.41 -13.23 20.22
C ALA A 13 12.29 -14.20 20.66
N GLY A 14 12.04 -15.27 19.91
CA GLY A 14 11.05 -16.30 20.28
C GLY A 14 9.60 -15.97 19.91
N TYR A 15 9.38 -15.00 19.02
CA TYR A 15 8.01 -14.68 18.54
C TYR A 15 7.34 -15.87 17.88
N ASP A 16 6.05 -16.01 18.09
CA ASP A 16 5.24 -16.97 17.32
C ASP A 16 5.35 -16.68 15.81
N LYS A 17 5.65 -17.73 15.04
CA LYS A 17 5.94 -17.57 13.61
C LYS A 17 4.73 -17.07 12.81
N LYS A 18 3.49 -17.45 13.19
CA LYS A 18 2.27 -16.98 12.53
C LYS A 18 2.06 -15.52 12.83
N PHE A 19 2.21 -15.12 14.09
CA PHE A 19 2.06 -13.73 14.50
C PHE A 19 3.11 -12.82 13.87
N ALA A 20 4.38 -13.21 13.90
CA ALA A 20 5.47 -12.47 13.26
C ALA A 20 5.27 -12.32 11.74
N SER A 21 4.87 -13.39 11.05
CA SER A 21 4.61 -13.33 9.61
C SER A 21 3.43 -12.40 9.26
N GLY A 22 2.37 -12.44 10.05
CA GLY A 22 1.23 -11.54 9.90
C GLY A 22 1.63 -10.07 10.02
N ILE A 23 2.40 -9.70 11.06
CA ILE A 23 2.89 -8.33 11.26
C ILE A 23 3.77 -7.87 10.08
N ILE A 24 4.71 -8.73 9.65
CA ILE A 24 5.66 -8.38 8.59
C ILE A 24 4.95 -8.20 7.25
N CYS A 25 4.06 -9.13 6.89
CA CYS A 25 3.33 -9.08 5.63
C CYS A 25 2.39 -7.88 5.57
N SER A 26 1.57 -7.68 6.60
CA SER A 26 0.62 -6.57 6.64
C SER A 26 1.29 -5.22 6.77
N GLY A 27 2.31 -5.09 7.62
CA GLY A 27 3.11 -3.87 7.74
C GLY A 27 3.84 -3.52 6.45
N GLY A 28 4.32 -4.53 5.71
CA GLY A 28 4.95 -4.34 4.40
C GLY A 28 4.00 -3.77 3.35
N CYS A 29 2.74 -4.17 3.37
CA CYS A 29 1.73 -3.68 2.43
C CYS A 29 1.37 -2.20 2.65
N LEU A 30 1.49 -1.67 3.87
CA LEU A 30 1.24 -0.25 4.15
C LEU A 30 2.07 0.71 3.30
N GLY A 31 3.27 0.30 2.87
CA GLY A 31 4.13 1.11 2.01
C GLY A 31 3.58 1.37 0.62
N ILE A 32 2.52 0.68 0.21
CA ILE A 32 1.83 0.91 -1.06
C ILE A 32 0.68 1.92 -0.88
N LEU A 33 0.11 1.99 0.32
CA LEU A 33 -0.99 2.91 0.65
C LEU A 33 -0.48 4.27 1.14
N ILE A 34 0.51 4.26 2.06
CA ILE A 34 1.02 5.49 2.69
C ILE A 34 1.91 6.24 1.69
N PRO A 35 1.66 7.54 1.42
CA PRO A 35 2.47 8.33 0.52
C PRO A 35 3.94 8.49 0.99
N PRO A 36 4.90 8.63 0.03
CA PRO A 36 4.70 8.61 -1.41
C PRO A 36 4.49 7.20 -1.96
N SER A 37 3.45 7.01 -2.78
CA SER A 37 2.96 5.72 -3.24
C SER A 37 2.90 5.63 -4.76
N ILE A 38 3.54 4.62 -5.33
CA ILE A 38 3.49 4.34 -6.77
C ILE A 38 2.06 4.01 -7.21
N MET A 39 1.31 3.27 -6.40
CA MET A 39 -0.07 2.91 -6.69
C MET A 39 -0.96 4.15 -6.86
N LEU A 40 -0.82 5.14 -5.99
CA LEU A 40 -1.58 6.38 -6.06
C LEU A 40 -1.19 7.24 -7.27
N ILE A 41 0.09 7.22 -7.66
CA ILE A 41 0.54 7.89 -8.90
C ILE A 41 -0.07 7.21 -10.12
N VAL A 42 -0.02 5.88 -10.21
CA VAL A 42 -0.66 5.12 -11.30
C VAL A 42 -2.16 5.40 -11.35
N TYR A 43 -2.83 5.35 -10.21
CA TYR A 43 -4.25 5.70 -10.11
C TYR A 43 -4.53 7.13 -10.60
N SER A 44 -3.71 8.10 -10.22
CA SER A 44 -3.89 9.51 -10.62
C SER A 44 -3.85 9.69 -12.13
N VAL A 45 -2.96 8.97 -12.81
CA VAL A 45 -2.84 8.99 -14.28
C VAL A 45 -4.06 8.38 -14.94
N ILE A 46 -4.52 7.23 -14.43
CA ILE A 46 -5.68 6.51 -14.98
C ILE A 46 -6.97 7.33 -14.79
N ALA A 47 -7.19 7.84 -13.59
CA ALA A 47 -8.40 8.56 -13.22
C ALA A 47 -8.35 10.06 -13.57
N GLN A 48 -7.23 10.54 -14.11
CA GLN A 48 -6.98 11.96 -14.39
C GLN A 48 -7.20 12.87 -13.16
N LEU A 49 -6.87 12.36 -11.99
CA LEU A 49 -6.97 13.08 -10.72
C LEU A 49 -5.62 13.68 -10.33
N SER A 50 -5.67 14.74 -9.52
CA SER A 50 -4.45 15.34 -8.95
C SER A 50 -3.73 14.35 -8.03
N PRO A 51 -2.48 13.96 -8.31
CA PRO A 51 -1.70 13.09 -7.42
C PRO A 51 -1.46 13.74 -6.04
N LEU A 52 -1.38 15.07 -6.00
CA LEU A 52 -1.25 15.84 -4.78
C LEU A 52 -2.46 15.63 -3.84
N ARG A 53 -3.67 15.80 -4.37
CA ARG A 53 -4.91 15.55 -3.61
C ARG A 53 -5.07 14.08 -3.21
N LEU A 54 -4.65 13.15 -4.06
CA LEU A 54 -4.65 11.72 -3.73
C LEU A 54 -3.67 11.38 -2.60
N PHE A 55 -2.49 11.98 -2.58
CA PHE A 55 -1.55 11.82 -1.48
C PHE A 55 -2.12 12.37 -0.17
N ALA A 56 -2.72 13.56 -0.20
CA ALA A 56 -3.40 14.12 0.96
C ALA A 56 -4.53 13.20 1.45
N ALA A 57 -5.36 12.68 0.53
CA ALA A 57 -6.45 11.77 0.85
C ALA A 57 -5.99 10.46 1.50
N ALA A 58 -4.78 9.97 1.17
CA ALA A 58 -4.26 8.69 1.64
C ALA A 58 -3.61 8.75 3.03
N ILE A 59 -3.25 9.92 3.54
CA ILE A 59 -2.55 10.07 4.83
C ILE A 59 -3.38 9.47 5.97
N PHE A 60 -4.60 9.92 6.16
CA PHE A 60 -5.43 9.44 7.27
C PHE A 60 -5.90 7.98 7.11
N PRO A 61 -6.34 7.50 5.94
CA PRO A 61 -6.61 6.07 5.74
C PRO A 61 -5.39 5.19 6.01
N GLY A 62 -4.21 5.62 5.58
CA GLY A 62 -2.95 4.92 5.85
C GLY A 62 -2.60 4.87 7.33
N LEU A 63 -2.72 6.00 8.04
CA LEU A 63 -2.50 6.08 9.49
C LEU A 63 -3.56 5.29 10.27
N LEU A 64 -4.81 5.31 9.85
CA LEU A 64 -5.88 4.50 10.43
C LEU A 64 -5.53 3.01 10.35
N LEU A 65 -5.18 2.53 9.16
CA LEU A 65 -4.83 1.12 8.98
C LEU A 65 -3.59 0.73 9.77
N ALA A 66 -2.55 1.57 9.78
CA ALA A 66 -1.35 1.37 10.58
C ALA A 66 -1.68 1.31 12.09
N GLY A 67 -2.50 2.25 12.57
CA GLY A 67 -2.96 2.28 13.96
C GLY A 67 -3.75 1.04 14.36
N LEU A 68 -4.63 0.56 13.49
CA LEU A 68 -5.39 -0.67 13.71
C LEU A 68 -4.48 -1.90 13.75
N TYR A 69 -3.46 -1.98 12.88
CA TYR A 69 -2.48 -3.06 12.89
C TYR A 69 -1.65 -3.06 14.17
N ILE A 70 -1.16 -1.90 14.59
CA ILE A 70 -0.41 -1.74 15.84
C ILE A 70 -1.31 -2.09 17.03
N GLY A 71 -2.54 -1.55 17.06
CA GLY A 71 -3.50 -1.83 18.12
C GLY A 71 -3.79 -3.32 18.26
N TYR A 72 -4.01 -4.02 17.14
CA TYR A 72 -4.20 -5.45 17.13
C TYR A 72 -2.96 -6.20 17.63
N ALA A 73 -1.78 -5.83 17.16
CA ALA A 73 -0.53 -6.49 17.55
C ALA A 73 -0.28 -6.33 19.05
N VAL A 74 -0.44 -5.12 19.60
CA VAL A 74 -0.30 -4.84 21.02
C VAL A 74 -1.35 -5.58 21.85
N PHE A 75 -2.60 -5.54 21.43
CA PHE A 75 -3.71 -6.22 22.10
C PHE A 75 -3.50 -7.74 22.18
N ARG A 76 -3.04 -8.35 21.07
CA ARG A 76 -2.74 -9.79 21.03
C ARG A 76 -1.55 -10.16 21.91
N ALA A 77 -0.48 -9.33 21.90
CA ALA A 77 0.68 -9.54 22.76
C ALA A 77 0.33 -9.36 24.26
N TRP A 78 -0.59 -8.44 24.56
CA TRP A 78 -1.09 -8.24 25.93
C TRP A 78 -1.92 -9.40 26.43
N LEU A 79 -2.83 -9.93 25.58
CA LEU A 79 -3.65 -11.10 25.93
C LEU A 79 -2.84 -12.39 26.05
N ASN A 80 -1.81 -12.54 25.24
CA ASN A 80 -0.97 -13.73 25.25
C ASN A 80 0.51 -13.35 25.07
N PRO A 81 1.21 -13.02 26.20
CA PRO A 81 2.61 -12.61 26.16
C PRO A 81 3.56 -13.67 25.56
N SER A 82 3.15 -14.93 25.50
CA SER A 82 3.99 -16.00 24.94
C SER A 82 4.19 -15.90 23.42
N ILE A 83 3.27 -15.18 22.71
CA ILE A 83 3.40 -15.01 21.25
C ILE A 83 4.39 -13.91 20.84
N ALA A 84 4.69 -13.01 21.77
CA ALA A 84 5.63 -11.89 21.60
C ALA A 84 6.45 -11.71 22.88
N PRO A 85 7.35 -12.66 23.20
CA PRO A 85 8.14 -12.61 24.41
C PRO A 85 9.09 -11.41 24.38
N ARG A 86 9.35 -10.86 25.56
CA ARG A 86 10.37 -9.80 25.70
C ARG A 86 11.75 -10.42 25.53
N PRO A 87 12.66 -9.76 24.80
CA PRO A 87 14.05 -10.21 24.75
C PRO A 87 14.67 -10.22 26.16
N PRO A 88 15.63 -11.10 26.44
CA PRO A 88 16.37 -11.09 27.70
C PRO A 88 16.98 -9.72 27.97
N GLU A 89 17.04 -9.32 29.23
CA GLU A 89 17.58 -7.98 29.58
C GLU A 89 19.04 -7.79 29.15
N GLU A 90 19.78 -8.89 29.06
CA GLU A 90 21.18 -8.93 28.58
C GLU A 90 21.32 -8.57 27.10
N ASP A 91 20.29 -8.84 26.29
CA ASP A 91 20.26 -8.56 24.84
C ASP A 91 19.70 -7.14 24.53
N ILE A 92 19.26 -6.37 25.55
CA ILE A 92 18.71 -5.03 25.36
C ILE A 92 19.85 -3.99 25.44
N PRO A 93 20.17 -3.29 24.33
CA PRO A 93 21.20 -2.26 24.37
C PRO A 93 20.82 -1.10 25.33
N PRO A 94 21.80 -0.37 25.84
CA PRO A 94 21.54 0.83 26.66
C PRO A 94 20.65 1.83 25.89
N ARG A 95 19.77 2.54 26.61
CA ARG A 95 18.84 3.51 26.00
C ARG A 95 19.54 4.56 25.13
N ALA A 96 20.74 4.99 25.54
CA ALA A 96 21.54 5.95 24.79
C ALA A 96 21.98 5.39 23.40
N GLU A 97 22.32 4.11 23.35
CA GLU A 97 22.69 3.42 22.11
C GLU A 97 21.49 3.24 21.19
N ILE A 98 20.33 2.82 21.73
CA ILE A 98 19.06 2.75 20.99
C ILE A 98 18.70 4.13 20.41
N LEU A 99 18.79 5.19 21.20
CA LEU A 99 18.50 6.55 20.75
C LEU A 99 19.45 6.98 19.63
N LYS A 100 20.73 6.68 19.77
CA LYS A 100 21.74 6.95 18.73
C LYS A 100 21.43 6.20 17.43
N GLU A 101 21.09 4.92 17.52
CA GLU A 101 20.73 4.12 16.34
C GLU A 101 19.47 4.65 15.65
N VAL A 102 18.45 5.03 16.41
CA VAL A 102 17.23 5.66 15.88
C VAL A 102 17.58 6.98 15.20
N LEU A 103 18.39 7.85 15.81
CA LEU A 103 18.77 9.13 15.22
C LEU A 103 19.59 8.96 13.95
N VAL A 104 20.49 7.99 13.91
CA VAL A 104 21.37 7.78 12.76
C VAL A 104 20.67 7.02 11.63
N SER A 105 19.81 6.05 11.94
CA SER A 105 19.21 5.16 10.92
C SER A 105 17.82 5.61 10.48
N PHE A 106 16.96 6.04 11.41
CA PHE A 106 15.57 6.37 11.12
C PHE A 106 15.39 7.83 10.69
N VAL A 107 15.99 8.78 11.42
CA VAL A 107 15.74 10.21 11.20
C VAL A 107 16.16 10.69 9.81
N PRO A 108 17.31 10.29 9.22
CA PRO A 108 17.66 10.72 7.87
C PRO A 108 16.71 10.18 6.79
N LEU A 109 16.28 8.92 6.94
CA LEU A 109 15.32 8.32 6.00
C LEU A 109 13.95 8.97 6.13
N PHE A 110 13.48 9.18 7.36
CA PHE A 110 12.22 9.88 7.62
C PHE A 110 12.26 11.32 7.13
N GLY A 111 13.38 12.02 7.34
CA GLY A 111 13.61 13.37 6.81
C GLY A 111 13.54 13.42 5.28
N LEU A 112 14.09 12.42 4.59
CA LEU A 112 14.00 12.31 3.14
C LEU A 112 12.56 12.10 2.67
N ILE A 113 11.80 11.23 3.35
CA ILE A 113 10.37 11.01 3.06
C ILE A 113 9.59 12.30 3.29
N MET A 114 9.82 12.99 4.40
CA MET A 114 9.16 14.26 4.72
C MET A 114 9.55 15.38 3.74
N LEU A 115 10.78 15.40 3.24
CA LEU A 115 11.21 16.33 2.20
C LEU A 115 10.42 16.10 0.90
N VAL A 116 10.37 14.85 0.42
CA VAL A 116 9.64 14.50 -0.81
C VAL A 116 8.15 14.79 -0.66
N LEU A 117 7.52 14.26 0.39
CA LEU A 117 6.08 14.43 0.60
C LEU A 117 5.72 15.89 0.92
N GLY A 118 6.51 16.53 1.79
CA GLY A 118 6.28 17.90 2.20
C GLY A 118 6.40 18.91 1.06
N THR A 119 7.38 18.75 0.15
CA THR A 119 7.51 19.62 -1.04
C THR A 119 6.37 19.44 -2.02
N ILE A 120 5.83 18.22 -2.16
CA ILE A 120 4.64 17.95 -2.97
C ILE A 120 3.42 18.61 -2.31
N LEU A 121 3.17 18.35 -1.02
CA LEU A 121 1.98 18.86 -0.30
C LEU A 121 1.98 20.38 -0.17
N ALA A 122 3.15 21.00 -0.05
CA ALA A 122 3.30 22.44 -0.04
C ALA A 122 3.17 23.10 -1.44
N GLY A 123 3.03 22.30 -2.51
CA GLY A 123 2.95 22.80 -3.89
C GLY A 123 4.28 23.39 -4.41
N ILE A 124 5.40 23.11 -3.74
CA ILE A 124 6.73 23.64 -4.11
C ILE A 124 7.31 22.86 -5.30
N ALA A 125 7.06 21.56 -5.34
CA ALA A 125 7.58 20.67 -6.37
C ALA A 125 6.48 19.77 -6.93
N THR A 126 6.54 19.49 -8.22
CA THR A 126 5.73 18.45 -8.85
C THR A 126 6.14 17.06 -8.33
N PRO A 127 5.29 16.04 -8.42
CA PRO A 127 5.66 14.68 -8.03
C PRO A 127 6.93 14.17 -8.72
N ALA A 128 7.17 14.55 -10.00
CA ALA A 128 8.35 14.16 -10.74
C ALA A 128 9.63 14.84 -10.20
N GLU A 129 9.56 16.14 -9.91
CA GLU A 129 10.68 16.89 -9.33
C GLU A 129 11.01 16.40 -7.91
N ALA A 130 9.97 16.17 -7.09
CA ALA A 130 10.14 15.61 -5.75
C ALA A 130 10.75 14.20 -5.78
N ALA A 131 10.34 13.35 -6.75
CA ALA A 131 10.94 12.04 -6.94
C ALA A 131 12.42 12.13 -7.33
N ALA A 132 12.79 13.08 -8.22
CA ALA A 132 14.18 13.32 -8.58
C ALA A 132 15.01 13.79 -7.37
N ALA A 133 14.48 14.73 -6.57
CA ALA A 133 15.10 15.17 -5.31
C ALA A 133 15.24 14.02 -4.31
N GLY A 134 14.21 13.16 -4.19
CA GLY A 134 14.25 11.96 -3.37
C GLY A 134 15.31 10.96 -3.80
N ALA A 135 15.42 10.69 -5.11
CA ALA A 135 16.45 9.82 -5.66
C ALA A 135 17.86 10.38 -5.40
N PHE A 136 18.05 11.68 -5.60
CA PHE A 136 19.32 12.35 -5.31
C PHE A 136 19.66 12.30 -3.81
N GLY A 137 18.67 12.58 -2.95
CA GLY A 137 18.83 12.46 -1.49
C GLY A 137 19.16 11.04 -1.03
N ALA A 138 18.56 10.01 -1.64
CA ALA A 138 18.90 8.62 -1.38
C ALA A 138 20.33 8.26 -1.79
N LEU A 139 20.83 8.82 -2.90
CA LEU A 139 22.24 8.66 -3.30
C LEU A 139 23.19 9.31 -2.28
N ILE A 140 22.86 10.52 -1.81
CA ILE A 140 23.62 11.21 -0.76
C ILE A 140 23.65 10.38 0.52
N LEU A 141 22.49 9.88 1.00
CA LEU A 141 22.43 9.03 2.19
C LEU A 141 23.25 7.75 2.02
N SER A 142 23.14 7.09 0.87
CA SER A 142 23.91 5.89 0.56
C SER A 142 25.43 6.15 0.56
N TRP A 143 25.84 7.33 0.14
CA TRP A 143 27.24 7.75 0.19
C TRP A 143 27.71 7.98 1.64
N PHE A 144 26.93 8.70 2.45
CA PHE A 144 27.22 8.91 3.88
C PHE A 144 27.31 7.60 4.66
N TYR A 145 26.41 6.64 4.38
CA TYR A 145 26.43 5.30 5.00
C TYR A 145 27.47 4.35 4.39
N LYS A 146 28.28 4.84 3.43
CA LYS A 146 29.31 4.04 2.72
C LYS A 146 28.76 2.77 2.06
N THR A 147 27.48 2.76 1.70
CA THR A 147 26.78 1.66 1.03
C THR A 147 26.67 1.87 -0.48
N LEU A 148 27.04 3.05 -0.99
CA LEU A 148 27.01 3.39 -2.40
C LEU A 148 28.15 2.65 -3.13
N LYS A 149 27.80 1.49 -3.70
CA LYS A 149 28.68 0.71 -4.58
C LYS A 149 28.17 0.82 -6.01
N TRP A 150 29.08 0.82 -6.98
CA TRP A 150 28.73 0.86 -8.40
C TRP A 150 27.72 -0.23 -8.79
N GLN A 151 27.88 -1.44 -8.24
CA GLN A 151 26.98 -2.56 -8.49
C GLN A 151 25.57 -2.26 -7.99
N ASN A 152 25.42 -1.76 -6.77
CA ASN A 152 24.12 -1.41 -6.19
C ASN A 152 23.42 -0.29 -6.99
N PHE A 153 24.18 0.72 -7.42
CA PHE A 153 23.67 1.79 -8.27
C PHE A 153 23.17 1.24 -9.61
N LYS A 154 23.98 0.42 -10.28
CA LYS A 154 23.63 -0.23 -11.54
C LYS A 154 22.36 -1.08 -11.41
N GLU A 155 22.28 -1.91 -10.37
CA GLU A 155 21.10 -2.74 -10.10
C GLU A 155 19.85 -1.90 -9.87
N SER A 156 19.95 -0.80 -9.11
CA SER A 156 18.85 0.14 -8.90
C SER A 156 18.35 0.76 -10.20
N VAL A 157 19.26 1.21 -11.08
CA VAL A 157 18.91 1.77 -12.39
C VAL A 157 18.24 0.72 -13.28
N PHE A 158 18.76 -0.50 -13.34
CA PHE A 158 18.14 -1.57 -14.13
C PHE A 158 16.79 -1.99 -13.61
N LEU A 159 16.64 -2.08 -12.27
CA LEU A 159 15.35 -2.40 -11.65
C LEU A 159 14.32 -1.31 -11.97
N THR A 160 14.69 -0.05 -11.86
CA THR A 160 13.82 1.09 -12.21
C THR A 160 13.41 1.03 -13.66
N ALA A 161 14.37 0.85 -14.59
CA ALA A 161 14.09 0.76 -16.03
C ALA A 161 13.15 -0.42 -16.34
N LYS A 162 13.39 -1.59 -15.75
CA LYS A 162 12.52 -2.78 -15.93
C LYS A 162 11.10 -2.54 -15.41
N THR A 163 10.96 -1.97 -14.23
CA THR A 163 9.64 -1.68 -13.64
C THR A 163 8.89 -0.63 -14.45
N THR A 164 9.57 0.43 -14.87
CA THR A 164 8.98 1.47 -15.73
C THR A 164 8.53 0.90 -17.07
N ALA A 165 9.37 0.09 -17.73
CA ALA A 165 9.00 -0.55 -18.99
C ALA A 165 7.78 -1.47 -18.83
N MET A 166 7.72 -2.26 -17.75
CA MET A 166 6.57 -3.11 -17.43
C MET A 166 5.28 -2.27 -17.30
N ILE A 167 5.32 -1.21 -16.51
CA ILE A 167 4.15 -0.33 -16.32
C ILE A 167 3.73 0.32 -17.65
N MET A 168 4.68 0.77 -18.48
CA MET A 168 4.36 1.36 -19.79
C MET A 168 3.67 0.35 -20.73
N TRP A 169 4.13 -0.90 -20.76
CA TRP A 169 3.47 -1.95 -21.54
C TRP A 169 2.06 -2.24 -21.03
N LEU A 170 1.86 -2.26 -19.72
CA LEU A 170 0.53 -2.41 -19.13
C LEU A 170 -0.39 -1.24 -19.51
N PHE A 171 0.10 0.00 -19.51
CA PHE A 171 -0.69 1.15 -19.98
C PHE A 171 -1.09 1.04 -21.44
N ILE A 172 -0.18 0.63 -22.34
CA ILE A 172 -0.49 0.42 -23.76
C ILE A 172 -1.60 -0.62 -23.92
N GLY A 173 -1.47 -1.76 -23.25
CA GLY A 173 -2.47 -2.83 -23.28
C GLY A 173 -3.83 -2.36 -22.75
N SER A 174 -3.82 -1.64 -21.63
CA SER A 174 -5.04 -1.13 -21.01
C SER A 174 -5.75 -0.08 -21.85
N TRP A 175 -5.02 0.90 -22.38
CA TRP A 175 -5.63 1.90 -23.26
C TRP A 175 -6.22 1.27 -24.51
N THR A 176 -5.55 0.28 -25.08
CA THR A 176 -6.10 -0.50 -26.20
C THR A 176 -7.39 -1.21 -25.78
N PHE A 177 -7.37 -1.90 -24.64
CA PHE A 177 -8.55 -2.56 -24.10
C PHE A 177 -9.69 -1.57 -23.84
N SER A 178 -9.42 -0.48 -23.12
CA SER A 178 -10.42 0.54 -22.77
C SER A 178 -11.02 1.19 -24.02
N SER A 179 -10.21 1.47 -25.03
CA SER A 179 -10.67 2.05 -26.30
C SER A 179 -11.59 1.08 -27.05
N VAL A 180 -11.21 -0.19 -27.16
CA VAL A 180 -12.05 -1.23 -27.80
C VAL A 180 -13.31 -1.47 -26.99
N PHE A 181 -13.22 -1.53 -25.68
CA PHE A 181 -14.36 -1.70 -24.79
C PHE A 181 -15.38 -0.57 -24.92
N SER A 182 -14.90 0.70 -24.94
CA SER A 182 -15.76 1.87 -25.19
C SER A 182 -16.38 1.84 -26.57
N TYR A 183 -15.59 1.53 -27.62
CA TYR A 183 -16.08 1.46 -29.00
C TYR A 183 -17.18 0.42 -29.19
N LEU A 184 -17.11 -0.70 -28.48
CA LEU A 184 -18.10 -1.76 -28.50
C LEU A 184 -19.33 -1.47 -27.60
N GLY A 185 -19.44 -0.29 -27.03
CA GLY A 185 -20.54 0.08 -26.13
C GLY A 185 -20.46 -0.54 -24.73
N GLY A 186 -19.27 -1.00 -24.33
CA GLY A 186 -19.09 -1.65 -23.04
C GLY A 186 -19.50 -0.77 -21.86
N HIS A 187 -19.22 0.53 -21.91
CA HIS A 187 -19.65 1.48 -20.88
C HIS A 187 -21.16 1.57 -20.78
N GLU A 188 -21.86 1.63 -21.91
CA GLU A 188 -23.34 1.68 -21.96
C GLU A 188 -23.97 0.42 -21.37
N VAL A 189 -23.38 -0.75 -21.62
CA VAL A 189 -23.85 -2.01 -21.04
C VAL A 189 -23.71 -2.00 -19.52
N PHE A 190 -22.57 -1.56 -18.99
CA PHE A 190 -22.36 -1.45 -17.55
C PHE A 190 -23.28 -0.39 -16.92
N GLU A 191 -23.39 0.78 -17.54
CA GLU A 191 -24.29 1.84 -17.10
C GLU A 191 -25.73 1.35 -17.05
N HIS A 192 -26.22 0.72 -18.13
CA HIS A 192 -27.56 0.16 -18.19
C HIS A 192 -27.76 -0.95 -17.15
N PHE A 193 -26.76 -1.81 -16.94
CA PHE A 193 -26.82 -2.84 -15.92
C PHE A 193 -27.00 -2.22 -14.54
N PHE A 194 -26.13 -1.28 -14.13
CA PHE A 194 -26.19 -0.67 -12.80
C PHE A 194 -27.42 0.22 -12.61
N THR A 195 -27.88 0.92 -13.64
CA THR A 195 -29.08 1.78 -13.57
C THR A 195 -30.37 0.97 -13.61
N SER A 196 -30.43 -0.14 -14.37
CA SER A 196 -31.61 -1.00 -14.45
C SER A 196 -31.94 -1.72 -13.14
N ILE A 197 -30.93 -2.00 -12.32
CA ILE A 197 -31.13 -2.65 -11.00
C ILE A 197 -31.62 -1.65 -9.95
N ASN A 198 -31.66 -0.35 -10.27
CA ASN A 198 -32.10 0.73 -9.37
C ASN A 198 -31.43 0.69 -7.99
N ILE A 199 -30.10 0.49 -7.99
CA ILE A 199 -29.30 0.42 -6.78
C ILE A 199 -28.97 1.82 -6.24
N SER A 200 -28.88 1.93 -4.94
CA SER A 200 -28.42 3.15 -4.27
C SER A 200 -26.90 3.32 -4.41
N THR A 201 -26.41 4.55 -4.24
CA THR A 201 -24.97 4.87 -4.17
C THR A 201 -24.22 3.92 -3.23
N TRP A 202 -24.83 3.59 -2.09
CA TRP A 202 -24.30 2.67 -1.12
C TRP A 202 -24.09 1.26 -1.69
N GLN A 203 -25.10 0.73 -2.34
CA GLN A 203 -25.03 -0.62 -2.94
C GLN A 203 -24.00 -0.66 -4.09
N PHE A 204 -23.94 0.39 -4.90
CA PHE A 204 -22.93 0.54 -5.94
C PHE A 204 -21.51 0.43 -5.37
N LEU A 205 -21.22 1.20 -4.32
CA LEU A 205 -19.90 1.16 -3.68
C LEU A 205 -19.58 -0.23 -3.12
N VAL A 206 -20.51 -0.87 -2.42
CA VAL A 206 -20.30 -2.23 -1.87
C VAL A 206 -20.05 -3.25 -2.98
N ILE A 207 -20.86 -3.22 -4.04
CA ILE A 207 -20.73 -4.15 -5.18
C ILE A 207 -19.37 -3.96 -5.85
N THR A 208 -18.97 -2.72 -6.14
CA THR A 208 -17.67 -2.45 -6.76
C THR A 208 -16.50 -2.90 -5.90
N GLN A 209 -16.58 -2.72 -4.58
CA GLN A 209 -15.56 -3.19 -3.66
C GLN A 209 -15.51 -4.73 -3.57
N ILE A 210 -16.65 -5.42 -3.63
CA ILE A 210 -16.68 -6.89 -3.72
C ILE A 210 -16.05 -7.38 -5.02
N ILE A 211 -16.36 -6.73 -6.14
CA ILE A 211 -15.76 -7.08 -7.43
C ILE A 211 -14.23 -6.93 -7.37
N ILE A 212 -13.73 -5.79 -6.88
CA ILE A 212 -12.28 -5.53 -6.75
C ILE A 212 -11.62 -6.54 -5.80
N PHE A 213 -12.26 -6.87 -4.69
CA PHE A 213 -11.78 -7.87 -3.74
C PHE A 213 -11.63 -9.26 -4.40
N LEU A 214 -12.63 -9.68 -5.16
CA LEU A 214 -12.59 -10.97 -5.87
C LEU A 214 -11.56 -10.96 -7.00
N LEU A 215 -11.42 -9.85 -7.71
CA LEU A 215 -10.40 -9.68 -8.74
C LEU A 215 -8.97 -9.70 -8.16
N GLY A 216 -8.80 -9.25 -6.91
CA GLY A 216 -7.53 -9.30 -6.19
C GLY A 216 -7.01 -10.72 -5.93
N TRP A 217 -7.81 -11.76 -6.15
CA TRP A 217 -7.35 -13.14 -6.02
C TRP A 217 -6.50 -13.59 -7.23
N PRO A 218 -6.97 -13.46 -8.49
CA PRO A 218 -6.20 -13.87 -9.66
C PRO A 218 -5.29 -12.77 -10.25
N LEU A 219 -5.54 -11.49 -9.94
CA LEU A 219 -4.87 -10.35 -10.59
C LEU A 219 -3.99 -9.58 -9.61
N GLU A 220 -2.92 -9.01 -10.14
CA GLU A 220 -2.10 -8.07 -9.41
C GLU A 220 -2.80 -6.68 -9.34
N TRP A 221 -2.41 -5.86 -8.37
CA TRP A 221 -3.00 -4.53 -8.17
C TRP A 221 -2.90 -3.61 -9.39
N THR A 222 -1.82 -3.74 -10.18
CA THR A 222 -1.60 -2.96 -11.41
C THR A 222 -2.65 -3.26 -12.47
N GLU A 223 -2.93 -4.54 -12.71
CA GLU A 223 -3.95 -4.97 -13.67
C GLU A 223 -5.35 -4.52 -13.25
N ILE A 224 -5.65 -4.64 -11.94
CA ILE A 224 -6.92 -4.18 -11.41
C ILE A 224 -7.11 -2.69 -11.64
N LEU A 225 -6.10 -1.88 -11.32
CA LEU A 225 -6.17 -0.43 -11.52
C LEU A 225 -6.34 -0.08 -13.00
N ILE A 226 -5.51 -0.66 -13.84
CA ILE A 226 -5.40 -0.27 -15.24
C ILE A 226 -6.63 -0.71 -16.05
N ILE A 227 -7.23 -1.87 -15.74
CA ILE A 227 -8.35 -2.43 -16.48
C ILE A 227 -9.69 -1.98 -15.91
N PHE A 228 -9.87 -2.09 -14.59
CA PHE A 228 -11.19 -1.96 -13.98
C PHE A 228 -11.52 -0.54 -13.52
N VAL A 229 -10.52 0.26 -13.09
CA VAL A 229 -10.79 1.64 -12.70
C VAL A 229 -11.42 2.46 -13.82
N PRO A 230 -10.93 2.43 -15.07
CA PRO A 230 -11.58 3.16 -16.18
C PRO A 230 -13.04 2.76 -16.41
N ILE A 231 -13.42 1.50 -16.13
CA ILE A 231 -14.79 1.03 -16.27
C ILE A 231 -15.71 1.65 -15.22
N PHE A 232 -15.19 1.83 -13.98
CA PHE A 232 -15.99 2.39 -12.89
C PHE A 232 -16.03 3.92 -12.87
N LEU A 233 -15.05 4.62 -13.44
CA LEU A 233 -14.96 6.09 -13.37
C LEU A 233 -16.22 6.81 -13.91
N PRO A 234 -16.78 6.46 -15.09
CA PRO A 234 -18.00 7.11 -15.57
C PRO A 234 -19.20 6.90 -14.65
N LEU A 235 -19.27 5.75 -13.96
CA LEU A 235 -20.36 5.42 -13.05
C LEU A 235 -20.33 6.27 -11.78
N LEU A 236 -19.15 6.82 -11.39
CA LEU A 236 -19.04 7.66 -10.20
C LEU A 236 -19.88 8.93 -10.31
N GLU A 237 -19.96 9.52 -11.50
CA GLU A 237 -20.80 10.70 -11.74
C GLU A 237 -22.28 10.37 -11.61
N ILE A 238 -22.71 9.23 -12.19
CA ILE A 238 -24.10 8.75 -12.15
C ILE A 238 -24.56 8.49 -10.72
N PHE A 239 -23.69 7.90 -9.90
CA PHE A 239 -24.00 7.59 -8.49
C PHE A 239 -23.63 8.70 -7.51
N GLY A 240 -23.13 9.84 -7.97
CA GLY A 240 -22.75 10.99 -7.13
C GLY A 240 -21.61 10.66 -6.15
N VAL A 241 -20.67 9.81 -6.55
CA VAL A 241 -19.54 9.38 -5.71
C VAL A 241 -18.34 10.30 -5.94
N ASN A 242 -17.75 10.81 -4.85
CA ASN A 242 -16.51 11.57 -4.93
C ASN A 242 -15.36 10.65 -5.44
N PRO A 243 -14.66 11.00 -6.52
CA PRO A 243 -13.63 10.16 -7.12
C PRO A 243 -12.41 9.95 -6.20
N TYR A 244 -12.07 10.91 -5.33
CA TYR A 244 -11.00 10.73 -4.34
C TYR A 244 -11.39 9.74 -3.24
N PHE A 245 -12.65 9.77 -2.80
CA PHE A 245 -13.17 8.79 -1.85
C PHE A 245 -13.14 7.38 -2.43
N PHE A 246 -13.60 7.23 -3.66
CA PHE A 246 -13.56 5.94 -4.38
C PHE A 246 -12.13 5.44 -4.54
N ALA A 247 -11.19 6.33 -4.90
CA ALA A 247 -9.78 6.00 -4.99
C ALA A 247 -9.22 5.44 -3.68
N MET A 248 -9.58 6.02 -2.55
CA MET A 248 -9.11 5.54 -1.24
C MET A 248 -9.75 4.21 -0.84
N LEU A 249 -11.02 3.97 -1.19
CA LEU A 249 -11.65 2.65 -1.00
C LEU A 249 -10.93 1.58 -1.82
N ILE A 250 -10.61 1.86 -3.09
CA ILE A 250 -9.82 0.95 -3.94
C ILE A 250 -8.43 0.72 -3.33
N ALA A 251 -7.75 1.79 -2.91
CA ALA A 251 -6.40 1.70 -2.34
C ALA A 251 -6.34 0.83 -1.07
N LEU A 252 -7.37 0.92 -0.21
CA LEU A 252 -7.52 0.02 0.94
C LEU A 252 -7.85 -1.41 0.50
N ASN A 253 -8.77 -1.57 -0.44
CA ASN A 253 -9.18 -2.89 -0.91
C ASN A 253 -8.01 -3.64 -1.56
N LEU A 254 -7.17 -2.97 -2.32
CA LEU A 254 -6.01 -3.57 -2.94
C LEU A 254 -4.97 -4.09 -1.93
N GLN A 255 -4.99 -3.61 -0.67
CA GLN A 255 -4.20 -4.25 0.39
C GLN A 255 -4.59 -5.72 0.58
N THR A 256 -5.86 -6.06 0.36
CA THR A 256 -6.33 -7.45 0.48
C THR A 256 -5.70 -8.35 -0.58
N SER A 257 -5.49 -7.87 -1.80
CA SER A 257 -4.85 -8.60 -2.90
C SER A 257 -3.44 -9.10 -2.52
N PHE A 258 -2.67 -8.29 -1.78
CA PHE A 258 -1.34 -8.70 -1.28
C PHE A 258 -1.39 -9.74 -0.16
N LEU A 259 -2.53 -9.86 0.51
CA LEU A 259 -2.71 -10.67 1.71
C LEU A 259 -3.49 -11.96 1.43
N THR A 260 -4.28 -12.03 0.35
CA THR A 260 -5.15 -13.17 0.06
C THR A 260 -4.55 -14.15 -0.95
N PRO A 261 -4.59 -15.47 -0.66
CA PRO A 261 -4.30 -16.49 -1.66
C PRO A 261 -5.30 -16.40 -2.84
N PRO A 262 -4.88 -16.76 -4.06
CA PRO A 262 -3.59 -17.33 -4.45
C PRO A 262 -2.50 -16.30 -4.72
N MET A 263 -2.79 -15.02 -4.96
CA MET A 263 -1.76 -14.02 -5.27
C MET A 263 -0.87 -13.71 -4.07
N ALA A 264 -1.42 -13.34 -2.92
CA ALA A 264 -0.74 -13.15 -1.61
C ALA A 264 0.76 -12.82 -1.69
N MET A 265 1.13 -11.84 -2.53
CA MET A 265 2.53 -11.53 -2.88
C MET A 265 3.41 -11.29 -1.65
N SER A 266 2.84 -10.68 -0.59
CA SER A 266 3.57 -10.44 0.66
C SER A 266 4.02 -11.74 1.33
N ALA A 267 3.17 -12.78 1.29
CA ALA A 267 3.48 -14.10 1.85
C ALA A 267 4.56 -14.81 1.04
N TYR A 268 4.48 -14.76 -0.29
CA TYR A 268 5.49 -15.36 -1.16
C TYR A 268 6.84 -14.66 -1.06
N TYR A 269 6.85 -13.33 -1.00
CA TYR A 269 8.09 -12.58 -0.76
C TYR A 269 8.71 -12.91 0.60
N LEU A 270 7.90 -12.97 1.66
CA LEU A 270 8.40 -13.38 2.97
C LEU A 270 8.98 -14.80 2.91
N LYS A 271 8.26 -15.75 2.28
CA LYS A 271 8.72 -17.12 2.12
C LYS A 271 10.01 -17.22 1.32
N GLY A 272 10.18 -16.40 0.28
CA GLY A 272 11.36 -16.42 -0.59
C GLY A 272 12.63 -15.86 0.07
N VAL A 273 12.50 -14.89 1.00
CA VAL A 273 13.67 -14.25 1.63
C VAL A 273 14.06 -14.87 2.97
N GLN A 274 13.17 -15.61 3.63
CA GLN A 274 13.47 -16.23 4.91
C GLN A 274 14.26 -17.53 4.76
N LYS A 275 15.22 -17.75 5.66
CA LYS A 275 16.04 -18.97 5.72
C LYS A 275 15.50 -20.02 6.71
N THR A 276 14.44 -19.68 7.45
CA THR A 276 13.85 -20.55 8.47
C THR A 276 12.70 -21.37 7.90
N ASN A 277 12.53 -22.61 8.39
CA ASN A 277 11.41 -23.48 7.97
C ASN A 277 10.08 -22.96 8.54
N VAL A 278 9.43 -22.05 7.80
CA VAL A 278 8.03 -21.66 8.02
C VAL A 278 7.22 -22.10 6.80
N GLU A 279 6.15 -22.81 7.04
CA GLU A 279 5.24 -23.24 5.99
C GLU A 279 4.41 -22.07 5.49
N LEU A 280 4.09 -22.07 4.19
CA LEU A 280 3.27 -21.03 3.58
C LEU A 280 1.88 -20.93 4.24
N LEU A 281 1.32 -22.06 4.64
CA LEU A 281 0.05 -22.13 5.35
C LEU A 281 0.09 -21.42 6.72
N GLN A 282 1.23 -21.48 7.41
CA GLN A 282 1.43 -20.75 8.67
C GLN A 282 1.46 -19.24 8.45
N ILE A 283 2.12 -18.80 7.35
CA ILE A 283 2.12 -17.38 6.96
C ILE A 283 0.70 -16.93 6.65
N PHE A 284 -0.06 -17.67 5.86
CA PHE A 284 -1.46 -17.35 5.56
C PHE A 284 -2.32 -17.27 6.82
N SER A 285 -2.19 -18.24 7.72
CA SER A 285 -2.90 -18.19 9.02
C SER A 285 -2.58 -16.92 9.82
N GLY A 286 -1.32 -16.46 9.76
CA GLY A 286 -0.89 -15.23 10.44
C GLY A 286 -1.45 -13.97 9.81
N ILE A 287 -1.68 -13.97 8.51
CA ILE A 287 -2.20 -12.81 7.74
C ILE A 287 -3.72 -12.65 7.92
N MET A 288 -4.49 -13.72 8.11
CA MET A 288 -5.96 -13.67 8.16
C MET A 288 -6.55 -12.62 9.11
N PRO A 289 -6.06 -12.44 10.34
CA PRO A 289 -6.57 -11.38 11.21
C PRO A 289 -6.35 -9.97 10.66
N PHE A 290 -5.21 -9.75 10.00
CA PHE A 290 -4.88 -8.45 9.40
C PHE A 290 -5.73 -8.17 8.16
N LEU A 291 -6.09 -9.20 7.39
CA LEU A 291 -7.07 -9.08 6.32
C LEU A 291 -8.44 -8.61 6.86
N GLY A 292 -8.89 -9.19 7.97
CA GLY A 292 -10.10 -8.74 8.65
C GLY A 292 -10.03 -7.27 9.08
N ILE A 293 -8.85 -6.82 9.51
CA ILE A 293 -8.62 -5.41 9.87
C ILE A 293 -8.69 -4.49 8.66
N VAL A 294 -8.21 -4.90 7.48
CA VAL A 294 -8.38 -4.10 6.24
C VAL A 294 -9.86 -3.92 5.92
N ILE A 295 -10.64 -5.00 5.96
CA ILE A 295 -12.10 -4.95 5.73
C ILE A 295 -12.77 -4.03 6.76
N PHE A 296 -12.35 -4.10 8.02
CA PHE A 296 -12.85 -3.22 9.07
C PHE A 296 -12.44 -1.75 8.83
N ALA A 297 -11.23 -1.48 8.38
CA ALA A 297 -10.79 -0.13 8.01
C ALA A 297 -11.61 0.43 6.83
N MET A 298 -11.91 -0.40 5.82
CA MET A 298 -12.80 -0.03 4.72
C MET A 298 -14.21 0.33 5.24
N PHE A 299 -14.75 -0.47 6.16
CA PHE A 299 -16.03 -0.20 6.79
C PHE A 299 -16.01 1.13 7.56
N LEU A 300 -14.97 1.39 8.35
CA LEU A 300 -14.82 2.66 9.07
C LEU A 300 -14.74 3.84 8.11
N MET A 301 -13.95 3.73 7.04
CA MET A 301 -13.85 4.80 6.05
C MET A 301 -15.16 5.02 5.33
N TYR A 302 -15.94 3.96 5.14
CA TYR A 302 -17.28 4.01 4.57
C TYR A 302 -18.26 4.77 5.48
N MET A 303 -18.22 4.50 6.78
CA MET A 303 -19.04 5.20 7.78
C MET A 303 -18.60 6.65 7.98
N PHE A 304 -17.33 6.94 7.80
CA PHE A 304 -16.72 8.25 8.02
C PHE A 304 -15.90 8.70 6.80
N PRO A 305 -16.54 9.13 5.69
CA PRO A 305 -15.84 9.56 4.48
C PRO A 305 -14.83 10.71 4.71
N ALA A 306 -15.05 11.49 5.77
CA ALA A 306 -14.12 12.54 6.18
C ALA A 306 -12.70 12.03 6.46
N ILE A 307 -12.52 10.76 6.79
CA ILE A 307 -11.19 10.15 6.96
C ILE A 307 -10.36 10.29 5.67
N ALA A 308 -10.98 10.17 4.51
CA ALA A 308 -10.30 10.33 3.23
C ALA A 308 -10.38 11.77 2.69
N LEU A 309 -11.48 12.47 2.93
CA LEU A 309 -11.78 13.74 2.25
C LEU A 309 -11.38 14.99 3.03
N TRP A 310 -11.28 14.91 4.36
CA TRP A 310 -11.04 16.09 5.18
C TRP A 310 -9.74 16.82 4.83
N LEU A 311 -8.63 16.09 4.67
CA LEU A 311 -7.34 16.73 4.41
C LEU A 311 -7.24 17.33 3.01
N PRO A 312 -7.62 16.62 1.91
CA PRO A 312 -7.60 17.25 0.59
C PRO A 312 -8.57 18.43 0.46
N GLU A 313 -9.72 18.44 1.13
CA GLU A 313 -10.67 19.55 1.12
C GLU A 313 -10.21 20.75 1.95
N THR A 314 -9.36 20.52 2.96
CA THR A 314 -8.81 21.61 3.79
C THR A 314 -7.58 22.26 3.17
N LEU A 315 -6.80 21.52 2.38
CA LEU A 315 -5.56 22.00 1.78
C LEU A 315 -5.75 22.57 0.37
N PHE A 316 -6.77 22.09 -0.35
CA PHE A 316 -6.99 22.33 -1.78
C PHE A 316 -8.46 22.55 -2.11
#